data_c0a50f56a544baeab73d4077e68e23ac
#
_entry.id   c0a50f56a544baeab73d4077e68e23ac
#
_cell.length_a   1.000
_cell.length_b   1.000
_cell.length_c   1.000
_cell.angle_alpha   90.00
_cell.angle_beta   90.00
_cell.angle_gamma   90.00
#
_symmetry.space_group_name_H-M   'P 1'
#
loop_
_entity.id
_entity.type
_entity.pdbx_description
1 polymer ?
#
loop_
_entity_poly.entity_id
_entity_poly.type
_entity_poly.pdbx_seq_one_letter_code
_entity_poly.pdbx_strand_id
1 'polypeptide(L)'
;MQAFQALFHQLDQVTGTRAKVSLLVEHFRSVPAADAAWSLALLLGKRRRRLITGRRLRTILEQRGGIPEWLVDECHGQVGDSAETITLLWPAVRDKVDPVTSDLPNIPENQPLHWWMDILLPSISRLKAVSYTHLTLPTIYAV
;
A
#
# COMPACT_ATOMS: atom_id res chain seq x y z
N MET A 1 4.05 -6.15 -8.65
CA MET A 1 3.17 -5.09 -8.11
C MET A 1 2.64 -4.17 -9.21
N GLN A 2 3.48 -3.59 -10.07
CA GLN A 2 3.08 -2.62 -11.11
C GLN A 2 1.95 -3.12 -12.05
N ALA A 3 1.99 -4.39 -12.49
CA ALA A 3 0.94 -4.94 -13.36
C ALA A 3 -0.44 -4.96 -12.69
N PHE A 4 -0.51 -5.26 -11.38
CA PHE A 4 -1.77 -5.22 -10.63
C PHE A 4 -2.26 -3.78 -10.43
N GLN A 5 -1.36 -2.85 -10.13
CA GLN A 5 -1.68 -1.44 -9.99
C GLN A 5 -2.24 -0.86 -11.30
N ALA A 6 -1.61 -1.20 -12.44
CA ALA A 6 -2.10 -0.81 -13.76
C ALA A 6 -3.50 -1.37 -14.04
N LEU A 7 -3.73 -2.66 -13.75
CA LEU A 7 -5.06 -3.27 -13.87
C LEU A 7 -6.10 -2.53 -13.02
N PHE A 8 -5.78 -2.27 -11.75
CA PHE A 8 -6.71 -1.61 -10.83
C PHE A 8 -7.11 -0.23 -11.35
N HIS A 9 -6.12 0.56 -11.77
CA HIS A 9 -6.36 1.87 -12.35
C HIS A 9 -7.20 1.80 -13.64
N GLN A 10 -6.92 0.87 -14.53
CA GLN A 10 -7.70 0.69 -15.77
C GLN A 10 -9.15 0.25 -15.50
N LEU A 11 -9.36 -0.63 -14.50
CA LEU A 11 -10.72 -1.08 -14.10
C LEU A 11 -11.56 0.08 -13.55
N ASP A 12 -10.93 1.04 -12.89
CA ASP A 12 -11.60 2.24 -12.37
C ASP A 12 -12.00 3.21 -13.49
N GLN A 13 -11.22 3.28 -14.56
CA GLN A 13 -11.47 4.15 -15.70
C GLN A 13 -12.60 3.66 -16.64
N VAL A 14 -12.93 2.37 -16.60
CA VAL A 14 -13.94 1.80 -17.51
C VAL A 14 -15.23 1.43 -16.79
N THR A 15 -16.37 1.76 -17.40
CA THR A 15 -17.70 1.45 -16.86
C THR A 15 -18.32 0.19 -17.47
N GLY A 16 -17.93 -0.16 -18.69
CA GLY A 16 -18.53 -1.28 -19.43
C GLY A 16 -18.07 -2.66 -18.94
N THR A 17 -19.00 -3.58 -18.66
CA THR A 17 -18.67 -4.94 -18.21
C THR A 17 -17.75 -5.70 -19.18
N ARG A 18 -17.99 -5.59 -20.49
CA ARG A 18 -17.13 -6.24 -21.51
C ARG A 18 -15.70 -5.72 -21.46
N ALA A 19 -15.52 -4.41 -21.33
CA ALA A 19 -14.19 -3.79 -21.22
C ALA A 19 -13.48 -4.27 -19.96
N LYS A 20 -14.16 -4.33 -18.82
CA LYS A 20 -13.60 -4.87 -17.57
C LYS A 20 -13.18 -6.32 -17.70
N VAL A 21 -14.01 -7.16 -18.33
CA VAL A 21 -13.68 -8.57 -18.58
C VAL A 21 -12.45 -8.69 -19.48
N SER A 22 -12.35 -7.89 -20.55
CA SER A 22 -11.17 -7.90 -21.43
C SER A 22 -9.89 -7.55 -20.67
N LEU A 23 -9.90 -6.51 -19.85
CA LEU A 23 -8.76 -6.12 -18.99
C LEU A 23 -8.34 -7.25 -18.03
N LEU A 24 -9.32 -7.90 -17.41
CA LEU A 24 -9.06 -9.04 -16.51
C LEU A 24 -8.43 -10.20 -17.27
N VAL A 25 -8.96 -10.56 -18.42
CA VAL A 25 -8.43 -11.65 -19.26
C VAL A 25 -6.99 -11.35 -19.69
N GLU A 26 -6.72 -10.13 -20.14
CA GLU A 26 -5.37 -9.71 -20.52
C GLU A 26 -4.40 -9.81 -19.33
N HIS A 27 -4.79 -9.27 -18.18
CA HIS A 27 -3.98 -9.34 -16.97
C HIS A 27 -3.65 -10.78 -16.57
N PHE A 28 -4.68 -11.64 -16.45
CA PHE A 28 -4.47 -13.02 -16.03
C PHE A 28 -3.67 -13.88 -17.02
N ARG A 29 -3.59 -13.47 -18.29
CA ARG A 29 -2.74 -14.11 -19.29
C ARG A 29 -1.29 -13.60 -19.26
N SER A 30 -1.07 -12.38 -18.81
CA SER A 30 0.24 -11.72 -18.86
C SER A 30 1.08 -11.90 -17.59
N VAL A 31 0.46 -12.21 -16.46
CA VAL A 31 1.17 -12.30 -15.17
C VAL A 31 1.43 -13.77 -14.76
N PRO A 32 2.47 -14.01 -13.92
CA PRO A 32 2.71 -15.33 -13.33
C PRO A 32 1.51 -15.84 -12.52
N ALA A 33 1.32 -17.15 -12.44
CA ALA A 33 0.20 -17.80 -11.75
C ALA A 33 0.05 -17.34 -10.28
N ALA A 34 1.17 -17.14 -9.58
CA ALA A 34 1.16 -16.65 -8.21
C ALA A 34 0.61 -15.21 -8.11
N ASP A 35 1.02 -14.32 -9.03
CA ASP A 35 0.49 -12.95 -9.09
C ASP A 35 -0.98 -12.94 -9.51
N ALA A 36 -1.38 -13.81 -10.43
CA ALA A 36 -2.78 -13.96 -10.84
C ALA A 36 -3.67 -14.39 -9.66
N ALA A 37 -3.22 -15.37 -8.87
CA ALA A 37 -3.94 -15.83 -7.69
C ALA A 37 -4.12 -14.71 -6.65
N TRP A 38 -3.07 -13.91 -6.40
CA TRP A 38 -3.14 -12.78 -5.50
C TRP A 38 -4.01 -11.65 -6.05
N SER A 39 -3.90 -11.33 -7.34
CA SER A 39 -4.77 -10.36 -8.01
C SER A 39 -6.24 -10.73 -7.84
N LEU A 40 -6.59 -11.99 -8.09
CA LEU A 40 -7.94 -12.49 -7.90
C LEU A 40 -8.41 -12.39 -6.45
N ALA A 41 -7.56 -12.78 -5.48
CA ALA A 41 -7.89 -12.72 -4.07
C ALA A 41 -8.16 -11.28 -3.59
N LEU A 42 -7.39 -10.31 -4.08
CA LEU A 42 -7.56 -8.89 -3.76
C LEU A 42 -8.82 -8.32 -4.40
N LEU A 43 -9.07 -8.60 -5.69
CA LEU A 43 -10.27 -8.15 -6.40
C LEU A 43 -11.56 -8.72 -5.80
N LEU A 44 -11.53 -9.96 -5.28
CA LEU A 44 -12.66 -10.57 -4.57
C LEU A 44 -12.86 -10.03 -3.15
N GLY A 45 -12.02 -9.10 -2.71
CA GLY A 45 -12.12 -8.51 -1.38
C GLY A 45 -11.89 -9.52 -0.24
N LYS A 46 -11.16 -10.60 -0.49
CA LYS A 46 -10.79 -11.54 0.57
C LYS A 46 -9.89 -10.84 1.57
N ARG A 47 -10.53 -10.27 2.59
CA ARG A 47 -9.87 -9.45 3.61
C ARG A 47 -8.85 -10.28 4.37
N ARG A 48 -7.60 -9.92 4.27
CA ARG A 48 -6.57 -10.29 5.26
C ARG A 48 -6.75 -9.45 6.52
N ARG A 49 -6.31 -10.00 7.64
CA ARG A 49 -6.26 -9.27 8.91
C ARG A 49 -5.54 -7.93 8.69
N ARG A 50 -6.10 -6.84 9.20
CA ARG A 50 -5.43 -5.53 9.15
C ARG A 50 -4.06 -5.64 9.82
N LEU A 51 -3.02 -5.35 9.10
CA LEU A 51 -1.64 -5.37 9.60
C LEU A 51 -1.34 -4.11 10.41
N ILE A 52 -1.85 -2.98 9.95
CA ILE A 52 -1.65 -1.66 10.56
C ILE A 52 -3.01 -1.00 10.70
N THR A 53 -3.27 -0.34 11.83
CA THR A 53 -4.49 0.43 12.04
C THR A 53 -4.34 1.83 11.41
N GLY A 54 -5.46 2.42 10.93
CA GLY A 54 -5.46 3.78 10.37
C GLY A 54 -4.90 4.81 11.37
N ARG A 55 -5.27 4.71 12.65
CA ARG A 55 -4.71 5.59 13.70
C ARG A 55 -3.19 5.52 13.73
N ARG A 56 -2.63 4.32 13.67
CA ARG A 56 -1.18 4.14 13.71
C ARG A 56 -0.48 4.73 12.49
N LEU A 57 -1.10 4.62 11.33
CA LEU A 57 -0.63 5.24 10.10
C LEU A 57 -0.57 6.78 10.25
N ARG A 58 -1.61 7.39 10.81
CA ARG A 58 -1.63 8.84 11.06
C ARG A 58 -0.54 9.27 12.05
N THR A 59 -0.37 8.51 13.15
CA THR A 59 0.71 8.76 14.12
C THR A 59 2.11 8.80 13.46
N ILE A 60 2.33 8.04 12.40
CA ILE A 60 3.61 8.09 11.66
C ILE A 60 3.77 9.44 10.96
N LEU A 61 2.73 9.98 10.34
CA LEU A 61 2.78 11.33 9.74
C LEU A 61 3.08 12.41 10.79
N GLU A 62 2.48 12.31 11.96
CA GLU A 62 2.68 13.23 13.08
C GLU A 62 4.12 13.17 13.59
N GLN A 63 4.56 11.99 13.99
CA GLN A 63 5.85 11.80 14.66
C GLN A 63 7.06 11.88 13.72
N ARG A 64 6.93 11.37 12.49
CA ARG A 64 8.02 11.32 11.52
C ARG A 64 7.95 12.43 10.50
N GLY A 65 6.75 12.80 10.06
CA GLY A 65 6.54 13.86 9.10
C GLY A 65 6.51 15.25 9.73
N GLY A 66 6.40 15.34 11.07
CA GLY A 66 6.30 16.60 11.78
C GLY A 66 5.02 17.39 11.46
N ILE A 67 3.96 16.70 11.03
CA ILE A 67 2.65 17.31 10.79
C ILE A 67 1.91 17.36 12.13
N PRO A 68 1.35 18.52 12.54
CA PRO A 68 0.55 18.61 13.76
C PRO A 68 -0.65 17.65 13.72
N GLU A 69 -0.96 16.99 14.85
CA GLU A 69 -2.05 16.00 14.98
C GLU A 69 -3.38 16.57 14.44
N TRP A 70 -3.73 17.78 14.83
CA TRP A 70 -4.97 18.42 14.38
C TRP A 70 -5.08 18.53 12.86
N LEU A 71 -3.95 18.76 12.17
CA LEU A 71 -3.92 18.88 10.70
C LEU A 71 -4.07 17.52 10.03
N VAL A 72 -3.45 16.48 10.59
CA VAL A 72 -3.62 15.09 10.12
C VAL A 72 -5.07 14.65 10.29
N ASP A 73 -5.69 14.97 11.43
CA ASP A 73 -7.09 14.62 11.70
C ASP A 73 -8.06 15.40 10.81
N GLU A 74 -7.80 16.68 10.53
CA GLU A 74 -8.60 17.46 9.58
C GLU A 74 -8.51 16.88 8.17
N CYS A 75 -7.31 16.60 7.67
CA CYS A 75 -7.13 15.95 6.37
C CYS A 75 -7.84 14.60 6.31
N HIS A 76 -7.73 13.81 7.36
CA HIS A 76 -8.44 12.53 7.45
C HIS A 76 -9.96 12.70 7.47
N GLY A 77 -10.46 13.72 8.15
CA GLY A 77 -11.89 14.05 8.17
C GLY A 77 -12.45 14.36 6.78
N GLN A 78 -11.67 15.03 5.94
CA GLN A 78 -12.05 15.35 4.56
C GLN A 78 -11.95 14.14 3.61
N VAL A 79 -10.91 13.33 3.76
CA VAL A 79 -10.65 12.18 2.88
C VAL A 79 -11.47 10.94 3.29
N GLY A 80 -11.63 10.70 4.60
CA GLY A 80 -12.36 9.57 5.16
C GLY A 80 -11.59 8.25 5.22
N ASP A 81 -10.46 8.12 4.54
CA ASP A 81 -9.60 6.93 4.55
C ASP A 81 -8.16 7.26 4.97
N SER A 82 -7.62 6.49 5.92
CA SER A 82 -6.30 6.76 6.48
C SER A 82 -5.15 6.44 5.52
N ALA A 83 -5.30 5.45 4.66
CA ALA A 83 -4.26 5.09 3.69
C ALA A 83 -4.18 6.16 2.60
N GLU A 84 -5.33 6.61 2.11
CA GLU A 84 -5.40 7.71 1.14
C GLU A 84 -4.89 9.03 1.74
N THR A 85 -5.25 9.35 2.97
CA THR A 85 -4.73 10.53 3.69
C THR A 85 -3.20 10.52 3.72
N ILE A 86 -2.59 9.37 4.03
CA ILE A 86 -1.14 9.23 4.06
C ILE A 86 -0.56 9.41 2.66
N THR A 87 -1.13 8.76 1.66
CA THR A 87 -0.65 8.85 0.28
C THR A 87 -0.62 10.30 -0.21
N LEU A 88 -1.63 11.08 0.13
CA LEU A 88 -1.73 12.49 -0.23
C LEU A 88 -0.74 13.38 0.53
N LEU A 89 -0.50 13.11 1.82
CA LEU A 89 0.40 13.90 2.66
C LEU A 89 1.87 13.47 2.54
N TRP A 90 2.13 12.24 2.11
CA TRP A 90 3.49 11.68 2.03
C TRP A 90 4.49 12.53 1.23
N PRO A 91 4.16 13.06 0.03
CA PRO A 91 5.09 13.90 -0.74
C PRO A 91 5.60 15.11 0.03
N ALA A 92 4.81 15.66 0.95
CA ALA A 92 5.18 16.84 1.76
C ALA A 92 6.12 16.51 2.92
N VAL A 93 6.20 15.25 3.33
CA VAL A 93 6.94 14.82 4.52
C VAL A 93 8.11 13.87 4.24
N ARG A 94 8.12 13.20 3.10
CA ARG A 94 9.11 12.16 2.78
C ARG A 94 10.56 12.60 2.96
N ASP A 95 10.85 13.86 2.62
CA ASP A 95 12.21 14.41 2.68
C ASP A 95 12.62 14.82 4.11
N LYS A 96 11.65 14.85 5.05
CA LYS A 96 11.84 15.13 6.48
C LYS A 96 11.98 13.85 7.30
N VAL A 97 11.62 12.72 6.73
CA VAL A 97 11.71 11.42 7.40
C VAL A 97 13.14 10.91 7.20
N ASP A 98 13.88 10.79 8.30
CA ASP A 98 15.22 10.22 8.25
C ASP A 98 15.20 8.84 7.58
N PRO A 99 16.10 8.57 6.62
CA PRO A 99 16.24 7.25 6.07
C PRO A 99 16.59 6.29 7.21
N VAL A 100 15.73 5.31 7.40
CA VAL A 100 15.88 4.38 8.50
C VAL A 100 17.13 3.56 8.31
N THR A 101 17.98 3.64 9.30
CA THR A 101 19.15 2.78 9.42
C THR A 101 18.73 1.36 9.84
N SER A 102 19.05 0.41 9.02
CA SER A 102 19.62 -0.91 9.29
C SER A 102 18.76 -2.14 9.58
N ASP A 103 17.56 -2.10 10.04
CA ASP A 103 16.87 -3.37 10.40
C ASP A 103 15.76 -3.81 9.42
N LEU A 104 15.50 -3.04 8.39
CA LEU A 104 14.55 -3.41 7.36
C LEU A 104 15.24 -4.15 6.24
N PRO A 105 14.63 -5.23 5.72
CA PRO A 105 15.12 -5.84 4.51
C PRO A 105 15.16 -4.77 3.41
N ASN A 106 16.29 -4.67 2.72
CA ASN A 106 16.36 -3.87 1.51
C ASN A 106 15.24 -4.33 0.58
N ILE A 107 14.24 -3.49 0.36
CA ILE A 107 13.11 -3.82 -0.50
C ILE A 107 13.56 -3.56 -1.94
N PRO A 108 13.81 -4.61 -2.73
CA PRO A 108 14.23 -4.41 -4.10
C PRO A 108 13.11 -3.74 -4.90
N GLU A 109 13.48 -2.86 -5.80
CA GLU A 109 12.53 -2.24 -6.72
C GLU A 109 11.87 -3.28 -7.62
N ASN A 110 10.63 -3.04 -8.02
CA ASN A 110 9.89 -3.84 -9.01
C ASN A 110 9.56 -5.29 -8.61
N GLN A 111 9.42 -5.57 -7.32
CA GLN A 111 8.99 -6.90 -6.89
C GLN A 111 7.59 -7.27 -7.41
N PRO A 112 7.36 -8.56 -7.79
CA PRO A 112 6.07 -9.05 -8.20
C PRO A 112 5.05 -9.03 -7.05
N LEU A 113 3.75 -9.09 -7.36
CA LEU A 113 2.68 -8.98 -6.37
C LEU A 113 2.78 -10.07 -5.29
N HIS A 114 3.05 -11.32 -5.67
CA HIS A 114 3.18 -12.44 -4.72
C HIS A 114 4.31 -12.21 -3.71
N TRP A 115 5.42 -11.58 -4.10
CA TRP A 115 6.50 -11.26 -3.17
C TRP A 115 6.04 -10.31 -2.05
N TRP A 116 5.26 -9.28 -2.42
CA TRP A 116 4.68 -8.35 -1.44
C TRP A 116 3.74 -9.08 -0.48
N MET A 117 2.91 -9.98 -1.01
CA MET A 117 1.86 -10.64 -0.25
C MET A 117 2.38 -11.81 0.60
N ASP A 118 3.35 -12.56 0.12
CA ASP A 118 3.84 -13.79 0.77
C ASP A 118 5.09 -13.58 1.62
N ILE A 119 5.90 -12.55 1.30
CA ILE A 119 7.16 -12.30 1.99
C ILE A 119 7.07 -11.02 2.82
N LEU A 120 6.83 -9.87 2.21
CA LEU A 120 6.88 -8.59 2.92
C LEU A 120 5.76 -8.44 3.96
N LEU A 121 4.51 -8.65 3.58
CA LEU A 121 3.39 -8.45 4.50
C LEU A 121 3.44 -9.38 5.73
N PRO A 122 3.77 -10.67 5.62
CA PRO A 122 3.98 -11.52 6.80
C PRO A 122 5.16 -11.06 7.67
N SER A 123 6.24 -10.56 7.06
CA SER A 123 7.40 -10.04 7.80
C SER A 123 7.01 -8.79 8.61
N ILE A 124 6.30 -7.85 8.00
CA ILE A 124 5.77 -6.66 8.68
C ILE A 124 4.84 -7.05 9.84
N SER A 125 3.99 -8.06 9.67
CA SER A 125 3.06 -8.49 10.71
C SER A 125 3.75 -9.06 11.96
N ARG A 126 4.97 -9.56 11.79
CA ARG A 126 5.81 -10.12 12.89
C ARG A 126 6.58 -9.04 13.64
N LEU A 127 6.80 -7.88 13.05
CA LEU A 127 7.49 -6.77 13.71
C LEU A 127 6.66 -6.27 14.89
N LYS A 128 7.30 -6.13 16.07
CA LYS A 128 6.66 -5.56 17.25
C LYS A 128 6.33 -4.08 17.02
N ALA A 129 5.36 -3.59 17.77
CA ALA A 129 4.83 -2.23 17.64
C ALA A 129 5.90 -1.11 17.57
N VAL A 130 7.02 -1.28 18.23
CA VAL A 130 8.12 -0.28 18.25
C VAL A 130 8.89 -0.24 16.94
N SER A 131 9.03 -1.37 16.25
CA SER A 131 9.80 -1.45 15.00
C SER A 131 9.09 -0.82 13.80
N TYR A 132 7.76 -0.67 13.83
CA TYR A 132 7.01 -0.05 12.71
C TYR A 132 7.29 1.43 12.52
N THR A 133 7.76 2.13 13.55
CA THR A 133 8.14 3.53 13.45
C THR A 133 9.36 3.73 12.54
N HIS A 134 10.03 2.65 12.15
CA HIS A 134 11.19 2.62 11.28
C HIS A 134 10.88 2.16 9.85
N LEU A 135 9.64 1.82 9.51
CA LEU A 135 9.27 1.48 8.14
C LEU A 135 9.15 2.74 7.29
N THR A 136 9.96 2.84 6.26
CA THR A 136 9.81 3.87 5.23
C THR A 136 8.54 3.59 4.43
N LEU A 137 7.56 4.46 4.57
CA LEU A 137 6.20 4.34 4.03
C LEU A 137 6.08 4.37 2.49
N PRO A 138 7.01 4.95 1.68
CA PRO A 138 6.76 5.16 0.26
C PRO A 138 6.48 3.87 -0.53
N THR A 139 7.00 2.75 -0.03
CA THR A 139 6.92 1.48 -0.77
C THR A 139 5.68 0.65 -0.41
N ILE A 140 4.99 0.97 0.69
CA ILE A 140 3.84 0.16 1.18
C ILE A 140 2.50 0.70 0.67
N TYR A 141 2.45 1.98 0.28
CA TYR A 141 1.21 2.69 -0.08
C TYR A 141 1.11 3.10 -1.55
N ALA A 142 1.98 2.60 -2.41
CA ALA A 142 1.83 2.76 -3.86
C ALA A 142 0.79 1.79 -4.47
N VAL A 143 -0.25 1.42 -3.68
CA VAL A 143 -1.36 0.57 -4.13
C VAL A 143 -2.67 1.23 -3.78
#